data_5240fecfc6e05b487b80dbeb8aaed9b7
#
_entry.id   5240fecfc6e05b487b80dbeb8aaed9b7
#
_cell.length_a   1.000
_cell.length_b   1.000
_cell.length_c   1.000
_cell.angle_alpha   90.00
_cell.angle_beta   90.00
_cell.angle_gamma   90.00
#
_symmetry.space_group_name_H-M   'P 1'
#
loop_
_entity.id
_entity.type
_entity.pdbx_description
1 polymer ?
#
loop_
_entity_poly.entity_id
_entity_poly.type
_entity_poly.pdbx_seq_one_letter_code
_entity_poly.pdbx_strand_id
1 'polypeptide(L)'
;LAGVNKNLGRKPQGNDRAQVGGVIAGECDLAIANTYYFGKMFTGNGGKNPEQIEWAKGVNVIFPNQEGRGAHINISGIGLLKHSPNKPNAIRLMEWLASDMAQYMYANENFEFPVKNGVPSSPLVTKYLSGGKFKGDSVPLATIAEYSKIASELVAEVGFGR
;
A
#
# COMPACT_ATOMS: atom_id res chain seq x y z
N LEU A 1 5.06 -1.45 19.09
CA LEU A 1 4.17 -0.32 18.81
C LEU A 1 4.51 0.89 19.70
N ALA A 2 4.71 0.71 21.03
CA ALA A 2 5.06 1.79 21.94
C ALA A 2 6.30 2.58 21.51
N GLY A 3 7.36 1.90 21.03
CA GLY A 3 8.56 2.56 20.50
C GLY A 3 8.27 3.41 19.27
N VAL A 4 7.41 2.96 18.37
CA VAL A 4 6.97 3.75 17.20
C VAL A 4 6.20 4.98 17.67
N ASN A 5 5.24 4.80 18.59
CA ASN A 5 4.44 5.90 19.12
C ASN A 5 5.30 6.97 19.80
N LYS A 6 6.33 6.56 20.55
CA LYS A 6 7.28 7.47 21.21
C LYS A 6 8.12 8.29 20.22
N ASN A 7 8.38 7.74 19.03
CA ASN A 7 9.22 8.34 17.99
C ASN A 7 8.42 8.95 16.84
N LEU A 8 7.12 9.20 17.03
CA LEU A 8 6.35 9.97 16.06
C LEU A 8 6.90 11.40 15.97
N GLY A 9 7.29 11.83 14.78
CA GLY A 9 7.75 13.21 14.55
C GLY A 9 6.62 14.24 14.75
N ARG A 10 5.39 13.79 14.53
CA ARG A 10 4.17 14.58 14.75
C ARG A 10 2.97 13.65 15.00
N LYS A 11 1.87 14.22 15.46
CA LYS A 11 0.59 13.51 15.50
C LYS A 11 0.17 13.12 14.08
N PRO A 12 -0.11 11.83 13.79
CA PRO A 12 -0.55 11.40 12.47
C PRO A 12 -1.86 12.09 12.08
N GLN A 13 -1.87 12.75 10.92
CA GLN A 13 -3.03 13.48 10.39
C GLN A 13 -3.11 13.30 8.87
N GLY A 14 -4.32 13.30 8.33
CA GLY A 14 -4.54 13.17 6.89
C GLY A 14 -4.31 11.75 6.39
N ASN A 15 -4.03 11.63 5.11
CA ASN A 15 -3.76 10.37 4.41
C ASN A 15 -2.26 10.15 4.16
N ASP A 16 -1.91 9.08 3.47
CA ASP A 16 -0.53 8.71 3.12
C ASP A 16 0.25 9.86 2.44
N ARG A 17 -0.41 10.64 1.57
CA ARG A 17 0.22 11.80 0.90
C ARG A 17 0.63 12.87 1.91
N ALA A 18 -0.20 13.12 2.92
CA ALA A 18 0.12 14.04 3.98
C ALA A 18 1.33 13.57 4.81
N GLN A 19 1.51 12.26 4.98
CA GLN A 19 2.70 11.72 5.64
C GLN A 19 3.96 11.95 4.80
N VAL A 20 3.90 11.73 3.49
CA VAL A 20 5.03 12.05 2.60
C VAL A 20 5.34 13.55 2.60
N GLY A 21 4.30 14.40 2.59
CA GLY A 21 4.47 15.84 2.75
C GLY A 21 5.21 16.23 4.04
N GLY A 22 4.93 15.53 5.15
CA GLY A 22 5.64 15.72 6.41
C GLY A 22 7.13 15.37 6.35
N VAL A 23 7.51 14.35 5.58
CA VAL A 23 8.94 14.05 5.31
C VAL A 23 9.59 15.19 4.53
N ILE A 24 8.94 15.68 3.49
CA ILE A 24 9.45 16.80 2.69
C ILE A 24 9.57 18.08 3.50
N ALA A 25 8.65 18.33 4.41
CA ALA A 25 8.70 19.48 5.32
C ALA A 25 9.75 19.34 6.44
N GLY A 26 10.42 18.18 6.56
CA GLY A 26 11.39 17.92 7.61
C GLY A 26 10.76 17.68 9.00
N GLU A 27 9.46 17.38 9.05
CA GLU A 27 8.75 17.07 10.30
C GLU A 27 9.03 15.65 10.79
N CYS A 28 9.41 14.75 9.87
CA CYS A 28 9.80 13.37 10.15
C CYS A 28 10.76 12.85 9.08
N ASP A 29 11.57 11.84 9.44
CA ASP A 29 12.55 11.24 8.53
C ASP A 29 11.95 10.10 7.69
N LEU A 30 10.91 9.44 8.20
CA LEU A 30 10.26 8.28 7.59
C LEU A 30 8.75 8.41 7.64
N ALA A 31 8.08 7.91 6.61
CA ALA A 31 6.63 7.78 6.56
C ALA A 31 6.22 6.38 6.10
N ILE A 32 5.12 5.87 6.65
CA ILE A 32 4.49 4.63 6.19
C ILE A 32 3.38 5.00 5.20
N ALA A 33 3.44 4.42 4.00
CA ALA A 33 2.46 4.68 2.95
C ALA A 33 2.26 3.45 2.06
N ASN A 34 1.12 3.37 1.40
CA ASN A 34 0.89 2.37 0.36
C ASN A 34 1.54 2.80 -0.96
N THR A 35 1.99 1.84 -1.75
CA THR A 35 2.68 2.07 -3.03
C THR A 35 1.86 2.88 -4.02
N TYR A 36 0.55 2.68 -4.06
CA TYR A 36 -0.32 3.40 -4.99
C TYR A 36 -0.40 4.91 -4.70
N TYR A 37 -0.27 5.35 -3.47
CA TYR A 37 -0.20 6.78 -3.16
C TYR A 37 1.08 7.39 -3.72
N PHE A 38 2.23 6.72 -3.51
CA PHE A 38 3.50 7.16 -4.06
C PHE A 38 3.44 7.25 -5.59
N GLY A 39 2.98 6.20 -6.27
CA GLY A 39 2.86 6.17 -7.72
C GLY A 39 1.97 7.29 -8.26
N LYS A 40 0.81 7.50 -7.66
CA LYS A 40 -0.11 8.58 -8.04
C LYS A 40 0.46 9.98 -7.78
N MET A 41 1.22 10.16 -6.71
CA MET A 41 1.94 11.41 -6.47
C MET A 41 3.01 11.63 -7.53
N PHE A 42 3.83 10.61 -7.81
CA PHE A 42 4.92 10.70 -8.78
C PHE A 42 4.43 11.06 -10.18
N THR A 43 3.26 10.57 -10.59
CA THR A 43 2.61 10.92 -11.88
C THR A 43 1.77 12.19 -11.80
N GLY A 44 1.68 12.84 -10.65
CA GLY A 44 0.86 14.02 -10.44
C GLY A 44 -0.64 13.75 -10.51
N ASN A 45 -1.06 12.50 -10.31
CA ASN A 45 -2.47 12.08 -10.39
C ASN A 45 -3.14 12.61 -11.69
N GLY A 46 -2.47 12.42 -12.82
CA GLY A 46 -2.88 12.95 -14.12
C GLY A 46 -2.64 14.46 -14.27
N GLY A 47 -1.65 15.02 -13.57
CA GLY A 47 -1.29 16.44 -13.64
C GLY A 47 -2.10 17.36 -12.73
N LYS A 48 -3.00 16.81 -11.91
CA LYS A 48 -3.88 17.62 -11.03
C LYS A 48 -3.19 18.18 -9.79
N ASN A 49 -2.07 17.57 -9.36
CA ASN A 49 -1.35 17.95 -8.15
C ASN A 49 0.16 18.06 -8.41
N PRO A 50 0.63 19.12 -9.06
CA PRO A 50 2.05 19.28 -9.43
C PRO A 50 2.98 19.32 -8.23
N GLU A 51 2.57 19.88 -7.10
CA GLU A 51 3.32 19.89 -5.85
C GLU A 51 3.66 18.47 -5.35
N GLN A 52 2.74 17.53 -5.48
CA GLN A 52 2.94 16.15 -5.07
C GLN A 52 3.98 15.41 -5.93
N ILE A 53 4.20 15.85 -7.16
CA ILE A 53 5.28 15.31 -8.00
C ILE A 53 6.62 15.62 -7.35
N GLU A 54 6.80 16.85 -6.90
CA GLU A 54 8.06 17.27 -6.25
C GLU A 54 8.24 16.56 -4.91
N TRP A 55 7.17 16.33 -4.14
CA TRP A 55 7.23 15.52 -2.93
C TRP A 55 7.68 14.08 -3.23
N ALA A 56 7.10 13.44 -4.23
CA ALA A 56 7.46 12.08 -4.61
C ALA A 56 8.90 11.96 -5.14
N LYS A 57 9.42 13.00 -5.81
CA LYS A 57 10.82 13.06 -6.25
C LYS A 57 11.80 13.25 -5.10
N GLY A 58 11.36 13.92 -4.02
CA GLY A 58 12.17 14.22 -2.85
C GLY A 58 12.31 13.08 -1.85
N VAL A 59 11.60 11.95 -2.05
CA VAL A 59 11.65 10.79 -1.16
C VAL A 59 12.10 9.53 -1.89
N ASN A 60 12.64 8.56 -1.12
CA ASN A 60 12.93 7.22 -1.60
C ASN A 60 11.95 6.22 -0.99
N VAL A 61 11.56 5.20 -1.77
CA VAL A 61 10.73 4.10 -1.30
C VAL A 61 11.61 3.00 -0.74
N ILE A 62 11.29 2.54 0.46
CA ILE A 62 11.97 1.43 1.12
C ILE A 62 10.96 0.30 1.35
N PHE A 63 11.26 -0.87 0.82
CA PHE A 63 10.53 -2.09 1.14
C PHE A 63 11.28 -2.83 2.26
N PRO A 64 10.74 -2.87 3.49
CA PRO A 64 11.48 -3.48 4.60
C PRO A 64 11.57 -4.99 4.47
N ASN A 65 12.53 -5.59 5.21
CA ASN A 65 12.68 -7.04 5.39
C ASN A 65 12.85 -7.86 4.10
N GLN A 66 13.36 -7.29 3.02
CA GLN A 66 13.50 -8.00 1.74
C GLN A 66 14.49 -9.18 1.83
N GLU A 67 15.54 -9.07 2.65
CA GLU A 67 16.50 -10.15 2.95
C GLU A 67 15.97 -11.15 4.01
N GLY A 68 14.87 -10.83 4.65
CA GLY A 68 14.26 -11.65 5.71
C GLY A 68 12.87 -12.16 5.35
N ARG A 69 11.90 -11.90 6.22
CA ARG A 69 10.51 -12.39 6.10
C ARG A 69 9.70 -11.74 4.96
N GLY A 70 10.16 -10.65 4.41
CA GLY A 70 9.43 -9.85 3.44
C GLY A 70 8.69 -8.65 4.08
N ALA A 71 8.18 -7.76 3.23
CA ALA A 71 7.39 -6.62 3.66
C ALA A 71 5.94 -7.02 3.93
N HIS A 72 5.30 -6.38 4.91
CA HIS A 72 3.86 -6.53 5.13
C HIS A 72 3.07 -6.19 3.86
N ILE A 73 2.07 -7.01 3.55
CA ILE A 73 1.20 -6.84 2.39
C ILE A 73 -0.14 -6.27 2.83
N ASN A 74 -0.53 -5.15 2.24
CA ASN A 74 -1.89 -4.66 2.27
C ASN A 74 -2.60 -5.11 0.98
N ILE A 75 -3.73 -5.79 1.09
CA ILE A 75 -4.39 -6.47 -0.03
C ILE A 75 -5.72 -5.81 -0.35
N SER A 76 -5.92 -5.45 -1.63
CA SER A 76 -7.23 -5.13 -2.17
C SER A 76 -7.99 -6.41 -2.51
N GLY A 77 -9.28 -6.44 -2.26
CA GLY A 77 -10.11 -7.62 -2.50
C GLY A 77 -11.49 -7.27 -3.02
N ILE A 78 -12.16 -8.28 -3.59
CA ILE A 78 -13.55 -8.20 -4.04
C ILE A 78 -14.31 -9.40 -3.52
N GLY A 79 -15.56 -9.18 -3.12
CA GLY A 79 -16.45 -10.23 -2.63
C GLY A 79 -17.84 -10.16 -3.27
N LEU A 80 -18.42 -11.32 -3.56
CA LEU A 80 -19.80 -11.43 -4.02
C LEU A 80 -20.76 -11.47 -2.83
N LEU A 81 -21.66 -10.49 -2.73
CA LEU A 81 -22.66 -10.47 -1.67
C LEU A 81 -23.72 -11.56 -1.88
N LYS A 82 -24.17 -12.19 -0.78
CA LYS A 82 -25.18 -13.26 -0.79
C LYS A 82 -26.46 -12.88 -1.55
N HIS A 83 -26.89 -11.64 -1.40
CA HIS A 83 -28.14 -11.13 -1.96
C HIS A 83 -27.94 -10.18 -3.16
N SER A 84 -26.76 -10.27 -3.84
CA SER A 84 -26.53 -9.50 -5.06
C SER A 84 -27.61 -9.80 -6.12
N PRO A 85 -28.28 -8.77 -6.67
CA PRO A 85 -29.34 -8.99 -7.68
C PRO A 85 -28.77 -9.39 -9.05
N ASN A 86 -27.50 -9.07 -9.34
CA ASN A 86 -26.85 -9.28 -10.62
C ASN A 86 -25.63 -10.22 -10.51
N LYS A 87 -25.79 -11.35 -9.82
CA LYS A 87 -24.70 -12.31 -9.56
C LYS A 87 -23.93 -12.73 -10.83
N PRO A 88 -24.58 -13.08 -11.96
CA PRO A 88 -23.83 -13.50 -13.16
C PRO A 88 -22.89 -12.41 -13.68
N ASN A 89 -23.31 -11.15 -13.68
CA ASN A 89 -22.48 -10.03 -14.11
C ASN A 89 -21.39 -9.71 -13.09
N ALA A 90 -21.69 -9.83 -11.79
CA ALA A 90 -20.70 -9.66 -10.74
C ALA A 90 -19.59 -10.73 -10.84
N ILE A 91 -19.93 -11.99 -11.09
CA ILE A 91 -18.95 -13.06 -11.30
C ILE A 91 -18.08 -12.77 -12.54
N ARG A 92 -18.68 -12.38 -13.67
CA ARG A 92 -17.92 -11.99 -14.87
C ARG A 92 -16.95 -10.85 -14.60
N LEU A 93 -17.35 -9.86 -13.81
CA LEU A 93 -16.46 -8.78 -13.39
C LEU A 93 -15.31 -9.30 -12.53
N MET A 94 -15.59 -10.19 -11.55
CA MET A 94 -14.55 -10.79 -10.71
C MET A 94 -13.54 -11.60 -11.54
N GLU A 95 -14.02 -12.39 -12.50
CA GLU A 95 -13.17 -13.15 -13.43
C GLU A 95 -12.31 -12.20 -14.29
N TRP A 96 -12.92 -11.13 -14.81
CA TRP A 96 -12.18 -10.13 -15.58
C TRP A 96 -11.11 -9.43 -14.72
N LEU A 97 -11.42 -9.06 -13.48
CA LEU A 97 -10.46 -8.44 -12.55
C LEU A 97 -9.26 -9.36 -12.24
N ALA A 98 -9.44 -10.68 -12.35
CA ALA A 98 -8.35 -11.66 -12.22
C ALA A 98 -7.61 -11.92 -13.56
N SER A 99 -8.00 -11.30 -14.67
CA SER A 99 -7.33 -11.44 -15.97
C SER A 99 -5.98 -10.72 -16.00
N ASP A 100 -5.09 -11.13 -16.94
CA ASP A 100 -3.80 -10.48 -17.13
C ASP A 100 -3.94 -9.00 -17.44
N MET A 101 -4.94 -8.64 -18.26
CA MET A 101 -5.20 -7.25 -18.63
C MET A 101 -5.56 -6.40 -17.41
N ALA A 102 -6.50 -6.85 -16.59
CA ALA A 102 -6.90 -6.11 -15.41
C ALA A 102 -5.75 -6.00 -14.39
N GLN A 103 -5.00 -7.07 -14.17
CA GLN A 103 -3.85 -7.06 -13.28
C GLN A 103 -2.72 -6.15 -13.80
N TYR A 104 -2.52 -6.09 -15.11
CA TYR A 104 -1.61 -5.12 -15.73
C TYR A 104 -2.08 -3.68 -15.52
N MET A 105 -3.39 -3.41 -15.63
CA MET A 105 -3.96 -2.09 -15.32
C MET A 105 -3.77 -1.72 -13.85
N TYR A 106 -4.01 -2.64 -12.89
CA TYR A 106 -3.70 -2.39 -11.48
C TYR A 106 -2.24 -2.02 -11.25
N ALA A 107 -1.33 -2.71 -11.92
CA ALA A 107 0.10 -2.44 -11.79
C ALA A 107 0.49 -1.04 -12.31
N ASN A 108 -0.01 -0.66 -13.48
CA ASN A 108 0.50 0.52 -14.18
C ASN A 108 -0.32 1.80 -13.95
N GLU A 109 -1.63 1.66 -13.65
CA GLU A 109 -2.51 2.81 -13.38
C GLU A 109 -2.71 3.04 -11.88
N ASN A 110 -2.62 1.98 -11.07
CA ASN A 110 -2.81 2.08 -9.63
C ASN A 110 -1.55 1.77 -8.82
N PHE A 111 -0.45 1.33 -9.46
CA PHE A 111 0.85 1.08 -8.82
C PHE A 111 0.80 0.04 -7.69
N GLU A 112 -0.09 -0.94 -7.83
CA GLU A 112 -0.20 -2.10 -6.97
C GLU A 112 0.58 -3.28 -7.56
N PHE A 113 1.06 -4.19 -6.72
CA PHE A 113 1.66 -5.43 -7.21
C PHE A 113 0.56 -6.38 -7.67
N PRO A 114 0.67 -6.94 -8.90
CA PRO A 114 -0.30 -7.93 -9.39
C PRO A 114 -0.31 -9.16 -8.49
N VAL A 115 -1.50 -9.72 -8.23
CA VAL A 115 -1.63 -10.99 -7.52
C VAL A 115 -1.50 -12.20 -8.45
N LYS A 116 -1.59 -11.97 -9.77
CA LYS A 116 -1.45 -13.01 -10.79
C LYS A 116 0.00 -13.19 -11.21
N ASN A 117 0.48 -14.42 -11.12
CA ASN A 117 1.83 -14.76 -11.55
C ASN A 117 2.02 -14.49 -13.05
N GLY A 118 3.19 -13.97 -13.42
CA GLY A 118 3.55 -13.67 -14.81
C GLY A 118 3.13 -12.28 -15.30
N VAL A 119 2.28 -11.56 -14.58
CA VAL A 119 1.97 -10.17 -14.90
C VAL A 119 3.05 -9.25 -14.32
N PRO A 120 3.68 -8.38 -15.13
CA PRO A 120 4.73 -7.50 -14.65
C PRO A 120 4.20 -6.39 -13.75
N SER A 121 4.93 -6.08 -12.69
CA SER A 121 4.69 -4.91 -11.85
C SER A 121 5.18 -3.62 -12.52
N SER A 122 4.66 -2.47 -12.08
CA SER A 122 5.07 -1.17 -12.62
C SER A 122 6.57 -0.91 -12.43
N PRO A 123 7.29 -0.50 -13.49
CA PRO A 123 8.70 -0.10 -13.38
C PRO A 123 8.92 1.03 -12.38
N LEU A 124 7.94 1.91 -12.20
CA LEU A 124 8.01 3.00 -11.23
C LEU A 124 8.18 2.49 -9.79
N VAL A 125 7.56 1.38 -9.46
CA VAL A 125 7.63 0.77 -8.12
C VAL A 125 8.83 -0.17 -8.02
N THR A 126 9.07 -1.00 -9.03
CA THR A 126 10.12 -2.02 -9.00
C THR A 126 11.53 -1.47 -9.03
N LYS A 127 11.74 -0.24 -9.50
CA LYS A 127 13.07 0.41 -9.48
C LYS A 127 13.65 0.57 -8.06
N TYR A 128 12.82 0.54 -7.03
CA TYR A 128 13.23 0.62 -5.62
C TYR A 128 13.50 -0.76 -5.00
N LEU A 129 13.35 -1.84 -5.76
CA LEU A 129 13.59 -3.21 -5.30
C LEU A 129 14.96 -3.69 -5.76
N SER A 130 15.78 -4.15 -4.84
CA SER A 130 17.01 -4.86 -5.17
C SER A 130 16.69 -6.12 -5.99
N GLY A 131 17.26 -6.23 -7.18
CA GLY A 131 16.96 -7.33 -8.10
C GLY A 131 15.56 -7.30 -8.74
N GLY A 132 14.80 -6.20 -8.58
CA GLY A 132 13.50 -6.01 -9.23
C GLY A 132 12.37 -6.92 -8.74
N LYS A 133 12.59 -7.71 -7.70
CA LYS A 133 11.60 -8.66 -7.16
C LYS A 133 11.14 -8.24 -5.77
N PHE A 134 9.83 -8.07 -5.61
CA PHE A 134 9.20 -7.80 -4.32
C PHE A 134 9.01 -9.11 -3.55
N LYS A 135 9.46 -9.13 -2.29
CA LYS A 135 9.20 -10.20 -1.35
C LYS A 135 8.15 -9.74 -0.35
N GLY A 136 6.94 -10.28 -0.48
CA GLY A 136 5.87 -10.08 0.49
C GLY A 136 6.03 -11.00 1.70
N ASP A 137 5.52 -10.59 2.85
CA ASP A 137 5.41 -11.45 4.03
C ASP A 137 4.46 -12.61 3.75
N SER A 138 4.82 -13.80 4.19
CA SER A 138 4.09 -15.03 3.95
C SER A 138 3.05 -15.36 5.05
N VAL A 139 2.82 -14.45 6.01
CA VAL A 139 1.80 -14.67 7.06
C VAL A 139 0.42 -14.77 6.40
N PRO A 140 -0.33 -15.88 6.65
CA PRO A 140 -1.65 -16.06 6.07
C PRO A 140 -2.62 -14.96 6.51
N LEU A 141 -3.48 -14.50 5.59
CA LEU A 141 -4.48 -13.47 5.89
C LEU A 141 -5.45 -13.90 7.02
N ALA A 142 -5.78 -15.18 7.10
CA ALA A 142 -6.60 -15.72 8.19
C ALA A 142 -5.93 -15.48 9.56
N THR A 143 -4.62 -15.72 9.65
CA THR A 143 -3.85 -15.47 10.87
C THR A 143 -3.84 -13.97 11.23
N ILE A 144 -3.67 -13.08 10.23
CA ILE A 144 -3.76 -11.63 10.44
C ILE A 144 -5.14 -11.25 10.98
N ALA A 145 -6.21 -11.83 10.42
CA ALA A 145 -7.58 -11.58 10.86
C ALA A 145 -7.82 -12.03 12.32
N GLU A 146 -7.28 -13.18 12.73
CA GLU A 146 -7.36 -13.68 14.11
C GLU A 146 -6.75 -12.69 15.13
N TYR A 147 -5.67 -12.00 14.75
CA TYR A 147 -4.99 -11.04 15.61
C TYR A 147 -5.57 -9.63 15.57
N SER A 148 -6.58 -9.34 14.75
CA SER A 148 -7.09 -7.98 14.55
C SER A 148 -7.64 -7.35 15.84
N LYS A 149 -8.29 -8.16 16.70
CA LYS A 149 -8.77 -7.68 18.00
C LYS A 149 -7.63 -7.28 18.92
N ILE A 150 -6.64 -8.16 19.09
CA ILE A 150 -5.46 -7.90 19.95
C ILE A 150 -4.68 -6.68 19.41
N ALA A 151 -4.53 -6.55 18.09
CA ALA A 151 -3.89 -5.40 17.48
C ALA A 151 -4.62 -4.09 17.80
N SER A 152 -5.95 -4.09 17.76
CA SER A 152 -6.78 -2.92 18.11
C SER A 152 -6.65 -2.56 19.60
N GLU A 153 -6.63 -3.55 20.47
CA GLU A 153 -6.42 -3.37 21.92
C GLU A 153 -5.04 -2.75 22.20
N LEU A 154 -3.97 -3.26 21.55
CA LEU A 154 -2.62 -2.72 21.68
C LEU A 154 -2.50 -1.27 21.16
N VAL A 155 -3.18 -0.93 20.08
CA VAL A 155 -3.24 0.44 19.56
C VAL A 155 -3.89 1.38 20.58
N ALA A 156 -4.98 0.94 21.21
CA ALA A 156 -5.68 1.70 22.23
C ALA A 156 -4.85 1.85 23.53
N GLU A 157 -4.21 0.76 23.97
CA GLU A 157 -3.38 0.74 25.20
C GLU A 157 -2.20 1.70 25.11
N VAL A 158 -1.47 1.71 23.98
CA VAL A 158 -0.33 2.62 23.81
C VAL A 158 -0.74 4.05 23.43
N GLY A 159 -2.04 4.32 23.23
CA GLY A 159 -2.53 5.63 22.82
C GLY A 159 -1.94 6.08 21.48
N PHE A 160 -1.78 5.17 20.50
CA PHE A 160 -1.13 5.46 19.24
C PHE A 160 -1.80 6.62 18.49
N GLY A 161 -1.00 7.66 18.18
CA GLY A 161 -1.47 8.85 17.46
C GLY A 161 -2.39 9.78 18.25
N ARG A 162 -2.48 9.67 19.58
CA ARG A 162 -3.27 10.55 20.47
C ARG A 162 -2.48 11.74 20.95
#